data_e7e62941d1e3d45139e3c3f99917cde3
#
_entry.id   e7e62941d1e3d45139e3c3f99917cde3
#
_cell.length_a   1.000
_cell.length_b   1.000
_cell.length_c   1.000
_cell.angle_alpha   90.00
_cell.angle_beta   90.00
_cell.angle_gamma   90.00
#
_symmetry.space_group_name_H-M   'P 1'
#
loop_
_entity.id
_entity.type
_entity.pdbx_description
1 polymer ?
#
loop_
_entity_poly.entity_id
_entity_poly.type
_entity_poly.pdbx_seq_one_letter_code
_entity_poly.pdbx_strand_id
1 'polypeptide(L)'
;MLTEERNKLVTKTGPGSQMGKLFRRYWIPFLLSEEVAENGGAPVRVKLLSESLIAFRDSEGKLGLIEEFCAHRRVSLWFGRNEEGGLRCPYHGWKYDVTGQCLEVPSEPAESGYCQSIKLTSYPCIERGGIIWTYMGPLEEKPPEPAFEWTTVPDNQRFHTKRWEQCNYLQALEGGIDSSHVAFLHAGELRSDPLHHGSKGSDYHLSDLAPKFEVVESSCGLHIGVRRNAEDKKYYWRVTPWIMPWYTIVPPYGDNPLNGHAWVPIDDENCFAWTFSYHPSRPLNVKELGIMQEGGGLHVDLIPGTYRPAVNKDND
;
A
#
# COMPACT_ATOMS: atom_id res chain seq x y z
N MET A 1 -18.25 -11.30 -18.12
CA MET A 1 -18.51 -10.50 -16.89
C MET A 1 -18.80 -11.45 -15.73
N LEU A 2 -18.39 -11.11 -14.52
CA LEU A 2 -18.73 -11.86 -13.31
C LEU A 2 -20.24 -11.73 -13.03
N THR A 3 -20.83 -12.78 -12.44
CA THR A 3 -22.16 -12.65 -11.83
C THR A 3 -22.09 -11.71 -10.62
N GLU A 4 -23.21 -11.14 -10.19
CA GLU A 4 -23.27 -10.26 -9.02
C GLU A 4 -22.71 -10.94 -7.77
N GLU A 5 -23.03 -12.22 -7.55
CA GLU A 5 -22.52 -13.01 -6.43
C GLU A 5 -20.99 -13.15 -6.48
N ARG A 6 -20.44 -13.52 -7.64
CA ARG A 6 -18.98 -13.63 -7.81
C ARG A 6 -18.29 -12.28 -7.69
N ASN A 7 -18.93 -11.22 -8.18
CA ASN A 7 -18.41 -9.87 -8.02
C ASN A 7 -18.32 -9.49 -6.53
N LYS A 8 -19.40 -9.71 -5.77
CA LYS A 8 -19.39 -9.49 -4.31
C LYS A 8 -18.31 -10.30 -3.60
N LEU A 9 -18.13 -11.57 -4.02
CA LEU A 9 -17.12 -12.45 -3.44
C LEU A 9 -15.71 -11.85 -3.51
N VAL A 10 -15.33 -11.26 -4.63
CA VAL A 10 -13.96 -10.73 -4.87
C VAL A 10 -13.79 -9.25 -4.53
N THR A 11 -14.86 -8.46 -4.40
CA THR A 11 -14.77 -7.02 -4.15
C THR A 11 -15.00 -6.61 -2.69
N LYS A 12 -15.67 -7.45 -1.88
CA LYS A 12 -15.94 -7.14 -0.48
C LYS A 12 -14.74 -7.50 0.40
N THR A 13 -14.20 -6.50 1.13
CA THR A 13 -12.94 -6.61 1.87
C THR A 13 -13.08 -6.41 3.37
N GLY A 14 -14.24 -5.96 3.83
CA GLY A 14 -14.51 -5.71 5.24
C GLY A 14 -14.49 -6.96 6.12
N PRO A 15 -14.63 -6.79 7.45
CA PRO A 15 -14.69 -7.90 8.40
C PRO A 15 -15.77 -8.93 8.04
N GLY A 16 -15.41 -10.21 8.09
CA GLY A 16 -16.33 -11.31 7.76
C GLY A 16 -16.47 -11.67 6.29
N SER A 17 -16.08 -10.80 5.35
CA SER A 17 -16.05 -11.11 3.92
C SER A 17 -14.95 -12.13 3.58
N GLN A 18 -15.10 -12.86 2.47
CA GLN A 18 -14.12 -13.87 2.06
C GLN A 18 -12.76 -13.24 1.71
N MET A 19 -12.76 -12.17 0.89
CA MET A 19 -11.52 -11.47 0.56
C MET A 19 -10.93 -10.76 1.77
N GLY A 20 -11.76 -10.20 2.67
CA GLY A 20 -11.27 -9.63 3.92
C GLY A 20 -10.57 -10.66 4.81
N LYS A 21 -11.09 -11.90 4.89
CA LYS A 21 -10.42 -13.00 5.59
C LYS A 21 -9.11 -13.39 4.91
N LEU A 22 -9.08 -13.45 3.59
CA LEU A 22 -7.87 -13.75 2.83
C LEU A 22 -6.80 -12.67 3.04
N PHE A 23 -7.15 -11.41 2.87
CA PHE A 23 -6.20 -10.28 2.95
C PHE A 23 -5.57 -10.16 4.33
N ARG A 24 -6.30 -10.44 5.39
CA ARG A 24 -5.76 -10.45 6.75
C ARG A 24 -4.69 -11.52 7.00
N ARG A 25 -4.53 -12.50 6.10
CA ARG A 25 -3.47 -13.52 6.16
C ARG A 25 -2.12 -13.05 5.62
N TYR A 26 -2.04 -11.82 5.10
CA TYR A 26 -0.83 -11.22 4.58
C TYR A 26 -0.42 -10.00 5.41
N TRP A 27 0.86 -9.66 5.38
CA TRP A 27 1.31 -8.37 5.85
C TRP A 27 0.80 -7.28 4.91
N ILE A 28 0.21 -6.25 5.48
CA ILE A 28 -0.48 -5.17 4.76
C ILE A 28 0.33 -3.89 4.95
N PRO A 29 0.84 -3.25 3.88
CA PRO A 29 1.45 -1.93 3.98
C PRO A 29 0.34 -0.90 4.26
N PHE A 30 0.53 0.00 5.24
CA PHE A 30 -0.52 0.95 5.58
C PHE A 30 -0.03 2.39 5.83
N LEU A 31 1.22 2.61 6.26
CA LEU A 31 1.84 3.92 6.39
C LEU A 31 3.25 3.94 5.80
N LEU A 32 3.67 5.09 5.29
CA LEU A 32 5.08 5.39 5.11
C LEU A 32 5.70 5.65 6.49
N SER A 33 6.96 5.25 6.69
CA SER A 33 7.65 5.40 7.98
C SER A 33 7.67 6.85 8.48
N GLU A 34 7.74 7.81 7.56
CA GLU A 34 7.78 9.25 7.85
C GLU A 34 6.47 9.79 8.46
N GLU A 35 5.34 9.12 8.25
CA GLU A 35 4.04 9.57 8.78
C GLU A 35 3.93 9.45 10.31
N VAL A 36 4.75 8.60 10.91
CA VAL A 36 4.86 8.41 12.38
C VAL A 36 6.33 8.31 12.80
N ALA A 37 7.19 9.16 12.24
CA ALA A 37 8.63 9.13 12.50
C ALA A 37 8.99 9.53 13.94
N GLU A 38 8.21 10.40 14.55
CA GLU A 38 8.51 11.02 15.85
C GLU A 38 8.00 10.15 17.01
N ASN A 39 8.91 9.84 17.96
CA ASN A 39 8.51 9.16 19.20
C ASN A 39 7.62 10.09 20.03
N GLY A 40 6.44 9.61 20.43
CA GLY A 40 5.44 10.43 21.10
C GLY A 40 4.74 11.43 20.16
N GLY A 41 4.97 11.35 18.85
CA GLY A 41 4.34 12.21 17.84
C GLY A 41 2.82 12.05 17.74
N ALA A 42 2.20 12.89 16.93
CA ALA A 42 0.76 12.88 16.74
C ALA A 42 0.26 11.53 16.17
N PRO A 43 -0.86 10.99 16.67
CA PRO A 43 -1.45 9.77 16.11
C PRO A 43 -2.06 10.02 14.73
N VAL A 44 -2.02 9.00 13.88
CA VAL A 44 -2.52 9.04 12.50
C VAL A 44 -3.75 8.15 12.36
N ARG A 45 -4.82 8.68 11.76
CA ARG A 45 -6.00 7.86 11.41
C ARG A 45 -5.66 6.93 10.27
N VAL A 46 -6.05 5.68 10.43
CA VAL A 46 -5.91 4.63 9.43
C VAL A 46 -7.27 3.98 9.21
N LYS A 47 -7.73 3.90 7.97
CA LYS A 47 -8.83 3.02 7.60
C LYS A 47 -8.26 1.90 6.73
N LEU A 48 -8.46 0.65 7.16
CA LEU A 48 -7.88 -0.51 6.52
C LEU A 48 -8.86 -1.67 6.56
N LEU A 49 -9.15 -2.26 5.40
CA LEU A 49 -10.15 -3.34 5.25
C LEU A 49 -11.47 -3.03 5.97
N SER A 50 -11.95 -1.78 5.84
CA SER A 50 -13.15 -1.21 6.47
C SER A 50 -13.09 -1.01 8.00
N GLU A 51 -11.95 -1.25 8.64
CA GLU A 51 -11.77 -0.96 10.06
C GLU A 51 -11.19 0.44 10.28
N SER A 52 -11.74 1.16 11.27
CA SER A 52 -11.22 2.47 11.72
C SER A 52 -10.19 2.25 12.82
N LEU A 53 -8.96 2.62 12.56
CA LEU A 53 -7.80 2.37 13.40
C LEU A 53 -7.02 3.68 13.66
N ILE A 54 -6.17 3.65 14.69
CA ILE A 54 -5.19 4.68 14.99
C ILE A 54 -3.80 4.06 15.01
N ALA A 55 -2.91 4.64 14.23
CA ALA A 55 -1.49 4.33 14.25
C ALA A 55 -0.74 5.41 15.04
N PHE A 56 0.26 4.98 15.80
CA PHE A 56 1.15 5.89 16.53
C PHE A 56 2.49 5.22 16.83
N ARG A 57 3.50 6.03 17.02
CA ARG A 57 4.76 5.59 17.60
C ARG A 57 4.81 6.16 19.01
N ASP A 58 4.82 5.30 20.02
CA ASP A 58 4.80 5.74 21.41
C ASP A 58 6.09 6.48 21.81
N SER A 59 6.15 7.02 23.01
CA SER A 59 7.30 7.77 23.51
C SER A 59 8.57 6.91 23.65
N GLU A 60 8.45 5.58 23.63
CA GLU A 60 9.56 4.62 23.66
C GLU A 60 9.99 4.15 22.25
N GLY A 61 9.30 4.62 21.19
CA GLY A 61 9.59 4.27 19.81
C GLY A 61 8.87 3.01 19.30
N LYS A 62 7.97 2.41 20.09
CA LYS A 62 7.21 1.23 19.68
C LYS A 62 6.05 1.64 18.77
N LEU A 63 5.79 0.85 17.74
CA LEU A 63 4.67 1.05 16.82
C LEU A 63 3.40 0.41 17.34
N GLY A 64 2.29 1.17 17.32
CA GLY A 64 0.95 0.70 17.65
C GLY A 64 -0.03 0.93 16.51
N LEU A 65 -0.91 -0.04 16.30
CA LEU A 65 -2.10 0.07 15.48
C LEU A 65 -3.27 -0.52 16.26
N ILE A 66 -4.13 0.36 16.77
CA ILE A 66 -5.22 0.00 17.66
C ILE A 66 -6.56 0.52 17.15
N GLU A 67 -7.67 0.00 17.66
CA GLU A 67 -9.00 0.53 17.37
C GLU A 67 -9.08 2.04 17.63
N GLU A 68 -9.69 2.79 16.72
CA GLU A 68 -9.75 4.27 16.79
C GLU A 68 -10.49 4.77 18.04
N PHE A 69 -11.52 4.07 18.48
CA PHE A 69 -12.46 4.61 19.45
C PHE A 69 -12.26 4.04 20.85
N CYS A 70 -12.01 4.94 21.80
CA CYS A 70 -11.87 4.63 23.23
C CYS A 70 -13.00 3.72 23.73
N ALA A 71 -12.66 2.65 24.45
CA ALA A 71 -13.62 1.67 24.97
C ALA A 71 -14.67 2.27 25.91
N HIS A 72 -14.39 3.41 26.55
CA HIS A 72 -15.31 4.04 27.49
C HIS A 72 -16.54 4.63 26.78
N ARG A 73 -16.37 5.70 25.98
CA ARG A 73 -17.48 6.45 25.34
C ARG A 73 -17.22 6.76 23.87
N ARG A 74 -16.42 5.92 23.20
CA ARG A 74 -16.20 5.98 21.75
C ARG A 74 -15.68 7.33 21.22
N VAL A 75 -14.94 8.09 22.04
CA VAL A 75 -14.20 9.26 21.56
C VAL A 75 -13.01 8.76 20.73
N SER A 76 -12.78 9.39 19.58
CA SER A 76 -11.64 9.05 18.72
C SER A 76 -10.32 9.36 19.44
N LEU A 77 -9.44 8.38 19.50
CA LEU A 77 -8.10 8.49 20.06
C LEU A 77 -7.16 9.31 19.17
N TRP A 78 -7.61 9.70 17.99
CA TRP A 78 -6.89 10.68 17.17
C TRP A 78 -6.70 12.03 17.88
N PHE A 79 -7.65 12.40 18.74
CA PHE A 79 -7.53 13.58 19.61
C PHE A 79 -6.69 13.31 20.87
N GLY A 80 -6.16 12.10 21.02
CA GLY A 80 -5.43 11.66 22.19
C GLY A 80 -4.05 12.29 22.31
N ARG A 81 -3.50 12.24 23.53
CA ARG A 81 -2.11 12.60 23.78
C ARG A 81 -1.26 11.34 23.79
N ASN A 82 -0.22 11.33 22.99
CA ASN A 82 0.77 10.26 22.93
C ASN A 82 1.87 10.56 23.96
N GLU A 83 1.79 9.92 25.09
CA GLU A 83 2.64 10.23 26.27
C GLU A 83 2.89 8.97 27.12
N GLU A 84 4.06 8.88 27.74
CA GLU A 84 4.41 7.85 28.73
C GLU A 84 4.07 6.42 28.28
N GLY A 85 4.55 6.05 27.08
CA GLY A 85 4.37 4.69 26.51
C GLY A 85 2.95 4.33 26.07
N GLY A 86 2.06 5.33 25.85
CA GLY A 86 0.71 5.05 25.40
C GLY A 86 -0.08 6.25 24.88
N LEU A 87 -1.25 5.98 24.37
CA LEU A 87 -2.18 6.97 23.82
C LEU A 87 -3.31 7.24 24.81
N ARG A 88 -3.36 8.47 25.35
CA ARG A 88 -4.34 8.90 26.36
C ARG A 88 -5.54 9.58 25.72
N CYS A 89 -6.73 9.03 25.99
CA CYS A 89 -8.00 9.63 25.59
C CYS A 89 -8.20 11.00 26.25
N PRO A 90 -8.55 12.06 25.51
CA PRO A 90 -8.70 13.41 26.06
C PRO A 90 -9.93 13.57 26.92
N TYR A 91 -10.91 12.65 26.85
CA TYR A 91 -12.19 12.82 27.52
C TYR A 91 -12.13 12.46 29.00
N HIS A 92 -11.64 11.24 29.35
CA HIS A 92 -11.56 10.79 30.75
C HIS A 92 -10.19 10.22 31.12
N GLY A 93 -9.16 10.45 30.30
CA GLY A 93 -7.78 10.06 30.63
C GLY A 93 -7.45 8.58 30.49
N TRP A 94 -8.35 7.75 29.96
CA TRP A 94 -8.03 6.33 29.71
C TRP A 94 -6.85 6.23 28.77
N LYS A 95 -5.82 5.47 29.17
CA LYS A 95 -4.58 5.36 28.39
C LYS A 95 -4.40 3.93 27.91
N TYR A 96 -3.98 3.75 26.66
CA TYR A 96 -3.78 2.46 26.00
C TYR A 96 -2.36 2.36 25.45
N ASP A 97 -1.73 1.21 25.62
CA ASP A 97 -0.43 0.92 24.99
C ASP A 97 -0.58 0.50 23.52
N VAL A 98 0.56 0.22 22.86
CA VAL A 98 0.63 -0.23 21.46
C VAL A 98 -0.06 -1.59 21.22
N THR A 99 -0.34 -2.36 22.26
CA THR A 99 -1.05 -3.65 22.19
C THR A 99 -2.55 -3.50 22.43
N GLY A 100 -3.04 -2.27 22.63
CA GLY A 100 -4.43 -1.96 22.96
C GLY A 100 -4.78 -2.21 24.44
N GLN A 101 -3.84 -2.66 25.25
CA GLN A 101 -4.09 -2.87 26.68
C GLN A 101 -4.30 -1.53 27.38
N CYS A 102 -5.35 -1.42 28.17
CA CYS A 102 -5.55 -0.26 29.01
C CYS A 102 -4.48 -0.22 30.12
N LEU A 103 -3.79 0.91 30.23
CA LEU A 103 -2.75 1.15 31.25
C LEU A 103 -3.29 1.94 32.43
N GLU A 104 -4.23 2.84 32.21
CA GLU A 104 -4.75 3.74 33.22
C GLU A 104 -6.24 4.05 33.01
N VAL A 105 -6.97 4.04 34.11
CA VAL A 105 -8.36 4.53 34.24
C VAL A 105 -8.41 5.47 35.42
N PRO A 106 -8.15 6.78 35.28
CA PRO A 106 -7.94 7.69 36.40
C PRO A 106 -9.13 7.83 37.33
N SER A 107 -10.35 7.54 36.90
CA SER A 107 -11.57 7.61 37.69
C SER A 107 -11.84 6.35 38.53
N GLU A 108 -11.03 5.28 38.39
CA GLU A 108 -11.19 4.03 39.07
C GLU A 108 -10.04 3.78 40.05
N PRO A 109 -10.32 3.26 41.26
CA PRO A 109 -9.26 2.85 42.19
C PRO A 109 -8.37 1.76 41.55
N ALA A 110 -7.06 1.86 41.75
CA ALA A 110 -6.11 0.90 41.19
C ALA A 110 -6.39 -0.55 41.63
N GLU A 111 -6.91 -0.71 42.84
CA GLU A 111 -7.22 -2.02 43.47
C GLU A 111 -8.43 -2.72 42.82
N SER A 112 -9.24 -1.98 42.04
CA SER A 112 -10.44 -2.55 41.38
C SER A 112 -10.11 -3.61 40.31
N GLY A 113 -8.89 -3.58 39.78
CA GLY A 113 -8.51 -4.43 38.65
C GLY A 113 -9.26 -4.13 37.34
N TYR A 114 -10.06 -3.06 37.30
CA TYR A 114 -10.91 -2.73 36.15
C TYR A 114 -10.10 -2.41 34.92
N CYS A 115 -9.03 -1.63 35.04
CA CYS A 115 -8.14 -1.25 33.96
C CYS A 115 -7.60 -2.50 33.21
N GLN A 116 -7.20 -3.53 33.89
CA GLN A 116 -6.63 -4.77 33.33
C GLN A 116 -7.63 -5.56 32.48
N SER A 117 -8.94 -5.38 32.74
CA SER A 117 -10.00 -6.05 31.99
C SER A 117 -10.31 -5.38 30.64
N ILE A 118 -9.77 -4.19 30.39
CA ILE A 118 -10.07 -3.39 29.21
C ILE A 118 -8.96 -3.54 28.19
N LYS A 119 -9.32 -3.95 26.98
CA LYS A 119 -8.41 -4.04 25.86
C LYS A 119 -9.10 -3.62 24.56
N LEU A 120 -8.47 -2.74 23.78
CA LEU A 120 -8.87 -2.41 22.42
C LEU A 120 -8.32 -3.47 21.45
N THR A 121 -9.00 -3.64 20.32
CA THR A 121 -8.46 -4.39 19.20
C THR A 121 -7.14 -3.74 18.77
N SER A 122 -6.12 -4.57 18.55
CA SER A 122 -4.79 -4.14 18.11
C SER A 122 -4.19 -5.13 17.14
N TYR A 123 -3.31 -4.63 16.30
CA TYR A 123 -2.64 -5.43 15.28
C TYR A 123 -1.13 -5.23 15.38
N PRO A 124 -0.32 -6.32 15.27
CA PRO A 124 1.13 -6.21 15.27
C PRO A 124 1.63 -5.41 14.09
N CYS A 125 2.60 -4.55 14.35
CA CYS A 125 3.24 -3.70 13.35
C CYS A 125 4.73 -3.99 13.26
N ILE A 126 5.28 -3.85 12.07
CA ILE A 126 6.72 -3.82 11.80
C ILE A 126 7.04 -2.67 10.88
N GLU A 127 8.28 -2.21 10.93
CA GLU A 127 8.82 -1.24 9.99
C GLU A 127 9.87 -1.90 9.11
N ARG A 128 9.67 -1.87 7.80
CA ARG A 128 10.60 -2.46 6.85
C ARG A 128 10.55 -1.76 5.50
N GLY A 129 11.71 -1.38 5.00
CA GLY A 129 11.83 -0.78 3.67
C GLY A 129 11.22 0.62 3.57
N GLY A 130 11.19 1.41 4.68
CA GLY A 130 10.55 2.72 4.70
C GLY A 130 9.02 2.68 4.75
N ILE A 131 8.46 1.49 5.01
CA ILE A 131 7.03 1.24 5.08
C ILE A 131 6.69 0.58 6.41
N ILE A 132 5.56 0.96 6.99
CA ILE A 132 4.98 0.30 8.17
C ILE A 132 3.91 -0.68 7.70
N TRP A 133 4.06 -1.91 8.17
CA TRP A 133 3.23 -3.05 7.83
C TRP A 133 2.47 -3.53 9.05
N THR A 134 1.28 -4.06 8.83
CA THR A 134 0.50 -4.72 9.88
C THR A 134 0.03 -6.10 9.44
N TYR A 135 -0.21 -6.97 10.40
CA TYR A 135 -0.85 -8.26 10.19
C TYR A 135 -2.17 -8.30 10.97
N MET A 136 -3.28 -8.51 10.27
CA MET A 136 -4.63 -8.44 10.85
C MET A 136 -5.31 -9.81 11.00
N GLY A 137 -4.58 -10.89 10.75
CA GLY A 137 -5.07 -12.27 10.88
C GLY A 137 -4.83 -12.87 12.26
N PRO A 138 -5.18 -14.16 12.44
CA PRO A 138 -4.88 -14.92 13.67
C PRO A 138 -3.37 -14.97 13.90
N LEU A 139 -2.93 -14.65 15.12
CA LEU A 139 -1.50 -14.53 15.45
C LEU A 139 -0.73 -15.85 15.27
N GLU A 140 -1.38 -16.98 15.50
CA GLU A 140 -0.84 -18.32 15.30
C GLU A 140 -0.54 -18.65 13.82
N GLU A 141 -1.14 -17.91 12.90
CA GLU A 141 -0.95 -18.08 11.46
C GLU A 141 -0.13 -16.95 10.84
N LYS A 142 0.48 -16.08 11.68
CA LYS A 142 1.26 -14.94 11.20
C LYS A 142 2.45 -15.42 10.36
N PRO A 143 2.53 -15.01 9.07
CA PRO A 143 3.63 -15.41 8.20
C PRO A 143 4.93 -14.68 8.59
N PRO A 144 6.09 -15.15 8.09
CA PRO A 144 7.33 -14.39 8.17
C PRO A 144 7.14 -12.96 7.65
N GLU A 145 7.97 -12.05 8.12
CA GLU A 145 7.97 -10.65 7.68
C GLU A 145 8.17 -10.54 6.16
N PRO A 146 7.57 -9.52 5.52
CA PRO A 146 7.69 -9.35 4.07
C PRO A 146 9.16 -9.13 3.68
N ALA A 147 9.65 -9.96 2.76
CA ALA A 147 11.02 -9.93 2.25
C ALA A 147 11.04 -9.64 0.74
N PHE A 148 10.20 -8.72 0.29
CA PHE A 148 10.24 -8.26 -1.09
C PHE A 148 11.56 -7.53 -1.37
N GLU A 149 12.10 -7.67 -2.56
CA GLU A 149 13.39 -7.09 -2.93
C GLU A 149 13.41 -5.57 -2.66
N TRP A 150 12.35 -4.84 -3.01
CA TRP A 150 12.23 -3.40 -2.74
C TRP A 150 12.24 -3.02 -1.26
N THR A 151 11.95 -3.96 -0.35
CA THR A 151 12.03 -3.73 1.09
C THR A 151 13.41 -4.02 1.68
N THR A 152 14.27 -4.68 0.91
CA THR A 152 15.58 -5.17 1.39
C THR A 152 16.77 -4.41 0.79
N VAL A 153 16.59 -3.74 -0.34
CA VAL A 153 17.63 -2.87 -0.91
C VAL A 153 17.91 -1.67 0.00
N PRO A 154 19.11 -1.08 -0.04
CA PRO A 154 19.45 0.15 0.69
C PRO A 154 18.47 1.30 0.39
N ASP A 155 18.30 2.23 1.33
CA ASP A 155 17.36 3.35 1.22
C ASP A 155 17.61 4.21 -0.02
N ASN A 156 18.85 4.43 -0.41
CA ASN A 156 19.21 5.18 -1.60
C ASN A 156 18.94 4.44 -2.93
N GLN A 157 18.47 3.21 -2.86
CA GLN A 157 18.11 2.40 -4.04
C GLN A 157 16.61 2.27 -4.24
N ARG A 158 15.80 2.92 -3.39
CA ARG A 158 14.33 2.81 -3.45
C ARG A 158 13.65 4.16 -3.24
N PHE A 159 12.42 4.27 -3.75
CA PHE A 159 11.52 5.39 -3.54
C PHE A 159 10.08 4.87 -3.51
N HIS A 160 9.31 5.24 -2.50
CA HIS A 160 7.95 4.76 -2.29
C HIS A 160 7.00 5.93 -2.09
N THR A 161 5.81 5.81 -2.68
CA THR A 161 4.70 6.73 -2.45
C THR A 161 3.41 5.95 -2.31
N LYS A 162 2.38 6.59 -1.82
CA LYS A 162 1.01 6.06 -1.87
C LYS A 162 0.04 7.15 -2.27
N ARG A 163 -1.01 6.79 -3.01
CA ARG A 163 -2.09 7.69 -3.39
C ARG A 163 -3.44 7.06 -3.12
N TRP A 164 -4.42 7.88 -2.80
CA TRP A 164 -5.78 7.45 -2.60
C TRP A 164 -6.52 7.36 -3.92
N GLU A 165 -7.09 6.20 -4.19
CA GLU A 165 -7.94 5.94 -5.35
C GLU A 165 -9.39 5.74 -4.91
N GLN A 166 -10.32 6.47 -5.53
CA GLN A 166 -11.75 6.38 -5.25
C GLN A 166 -12.40 5.27 -6.08
N CYS A 167 -11.87 4.08 -5.96
CA CYS A 167 -12.41 2.88 -6.59
C CYS A 167 -12.12 1.63 -5.74
N ASN A 168 -12.83 0.54 -6.03
CA ASN A 168 -12.53 -0.74 -5.44
C ASN A 168 -11.11 -1.19 -5.85
N TYR A 169 -10.38 -1.81 -4.93
CA TYR A 169 -9.01 -2.29 -5.17
C TYR A 169 -8.89 -3.18 -6.41
N LEU A 170 -9.91 -4.01 -6.68
CA LEU A 170 -9.89 -4.94 -7.81
C LEU A 170 -9.94 -4.18 -9.14
N GLN A 171 -10.73 -3.11 -9.21
CA GLN A 171 -10.81 -2.25 -10.40
C GLN A 171 -9.44 -1.64 -10.72
N ALA A 172 -8.72 -1.16 -9.70
CA ALA A 172 -7.39 -0.60 -9.87
C ALA A 172 -6.36 -1.71 -10.22
N LEU A 173 -6.45 -2.87 -9.56
CA LEU A 173 -5.57 -4.02 -9.82
C LEU A 173 -5.73 -4.56 -11.25
N GLU A 174 -6.96 -4.63 -11.77
CA GLU A 174 -7.22 -5.04 -13.16
C GLU A 174 -6.50 -4.11 -14.15
N GLY A 175 -6.49 -2.80 -13.89
CA GLY A 175 -5.66 -1.85 -14.65
C GLY A 175 -4.16 -2.15 -14.53
N GLY A 176 -3.70 -2.53 -13.35
CA GLY A 176 -2.29 -2.85 -13.09
C GLY A 176 -1.76 -4.09 -13.82
N ILE A 177 -2.63 -5.01 -14.19
CA ILE A 177 -2.27 -6.23 -14.96
C ILE A 177 -2.60 -6.15 -16.45
N ASP A 178 -3.33 -5.14 -16.88
CA ASP A 178 -3.65 -4.92 -18.29
C ASP A 178 -2.49 -4.22 -19.02
N SER A 179 -1.97 -4.84 -20.06
CA SER A 179 -0.95 -4.21 -20.93
C SER A 179 -1.55 -3.58 -22.20
N SER A 180 -2.85 -3.75 -22.43
CA SER A 180 -3.50 -3.22 -23.64
C SER A 180 -3.72 -1.71 -23.54
N HIS A 181 -4.11 -1.19 -22.37
CA HIS A 181 -4.37 0.23 -22.17
C HIS A 181 -3.13 1.11 -22.37
N VAL A 182 -1.93 0.55 -22.14
CA VAL A 182 -0.67 1.29 -22.17
C VAL A 182 -0.45 2.04 -23.50
N ALA A 183 -0.83 1.42 -24.62
CA ALA A 183 -0.69 2.02 -25.94
C ALA A 183 -1.67 3.16 -26.23
N PHE A 184 -2.71 3.31 -25.43
CA PHE A 184 -3.73 4.35 -25.55
C PHE A 184 -3.63 5.37 -24.43
N LEU A 185 -3.85 4.95 -23.18
CA LEU A 185 -3.86 5.83 -22.00
C LEU A 185 -2.47 6.44 -21.74
N HIS A 186 -1.41 5.64 -21.85
CA HIS A 186 -0.03 6.06 -21.58
C HIS A 186 0.79 6.34 -22.84
N ALA A 187 0.15 6.52 -24.01
CA ALA A 187 0.84 6.76 -25.29
C ALA A 187 1.72 8.02 -25.26
N GLY A 188 1.30 9.07 -24.57
CA GLY A 188 2.06 10.30 -24.36
C GLY A 188 3.33 10.06 -23.54
N GLU A 189 3.19 9.38 -22.43
CA GLU A 189 4.28 9.03 -21.51
C GLU A 189 5.32 8.13 -22.19
N LEU A 190 4.89 7.11 -22.93
CA LEU A 190 5.80 6.26 -23.70
C LEU A 190 6.67 7.05 -24.70
N ARG A 191 6.19 8.20 -25.17
CA ARG A 191 6.91 9.06 -26.12
C ARG A 191 7.82 10.07 -25.45
N SER A 192 7.48 10.54 -24.26
CA SER A 192 8.12 11.72 -23.63
C SER A 192 8.70 11.48 -22.25
N ASP A 193 8.21 10.50 -21.47
CA ASP A 193 8.73 10.26 -20.12
C ASP A 193 10.19 9.81 -20.17
N PRO A 194 11.10 10.51 -19.48
CA PRO A 194 12.53 10.20 -19.48
C PRO A 194 12.89 8.80 -18.97
N LEU A 195 11.99 8.14 -18.20
CA LEU A 195 12.17 6.78 -17.69
C LEU A 195 11.62 5.70 -18.65
N HIS A 196 10.89 6.08 -19.70
CA HIS A 196 10.23 5.14 -20.59
C HIS A 196 10.58 5.34 -22.07
N HIS A 197 10.79 6.58 -22.52
CA HIS A 197 11.01 6.86 -23.93
C HIS A 197 12.38 6.40 -24.43
N GLY A 198 12.49 6.22 -25.74
CA GLY A 198 13.76 5.88 -26.42
C GLY A 198 14.17 4.41 -26.33
N SER A 199 13.34 3.57 -25.72
CA SER A 199 13.53 2.12 -25.77
C SER A 199 12.76 1.50 -26.94
N LYS A 200 13.32 0.49 -27.59
CA LYS A 200 12.58 -0.29 -28.60
C LYS A 200 11.30 -0.92 -28.03
N GLY A 201 11.27 -1.19 -26.73
CA GLY A 201 10.11 -1.72 -26.04
C GLY A 201 8.91 -0.78 -26.06
N SER A 202 9.11 0.54 -25.90
CA SER A 202 8.04 1.53 -26.02
C SER A 202 7.53 1.64 -27.47
N ASP A 203 8.42 1.53 -28.45
CA ASP A 203 8.02 1.54 -29.86
C ASP A 203 7.12 0.35 -30.22
N TYR A 204 7.40 -0.85 -29.68
CA TYR A 204 6.55 -2.03 -29.89
C TYR A 204 5.17 -1.90 -29.24
N HIS A 205 5.04 -1.18 -28.12
CA HIS A 205 3.74 -0.87 -27.54
C HIS A 205 2.90 0.01 -28.48
N LEU A 206 3.52 1.01 -29.09
CA LEU A 206 2.84 1.97 -29.94
C LEU A 206 2.55 1.42 -31.35
N SER A 207 3.31 0.41 -31.80
CA SER A 207 3.17 -0.16 -33.15
C SER A 207 2.25 -1.38 -33.23
N ASP A 208 2.11 -2.17 -32.16
CA ASP A 208 1.21 -3.32 -32.08
C ASP A 208 0.17 -3.14 -30.97
N LEU A 209 -1.00 -2.63 -31.37
CA LEU A 209 -2.13 -2.30 -30.48
C LEU A 209 -2.98 -3.52 -30.09
N ALA A 210 -2.74 -4.69 -30.68
CA ALA A 210 -3.49 -5.92 -30.44
C ALA A 210 -2.59 -7.05 -29.89
N PRO A 211 -2.02 -6.89 -28.68
CA PRO A 211 -1.11 -7.85 -28.12
C PRO A 211 -1.81 -9.19 -27.83
N LYS A 212 -1.02 -10.27 -27.78
CA LYS A 212 -1.50 -11.58 -27.34
C LYS A 212 -1.06 -11.86 -25.92
N PHE A 213 -2.00 -12.35 -25.12
CA PHE A 213 -1.79 -12.65 -23.71
C PHE A 213 -1.58 -14.15 -23.50
N GLU A 214 -0.64 -14.49 -22.65
CA GLU A 214 -0.44 -15.82 -22.09
C GLU A 214 -0.28 -15.70 -20.58
N VAL A 215 -0.95 -16.55 -19.80
CA VAL A 215 -0.94 -16.51 -18.34
C VAL A 215 -0.40 -17.82 -17.81
N VAL A 216 0.57 -17.75 -16.92
CA VAL A 216 1.17 -18.90 -16.25
C VAL A 216 1.01 -18.74 -14.74
N GLU A 217 0.50 -19.77 -14.08
CA GLU A 217 0.41 -19.80 -12.61
C GLU A 217 1.78 -20.00 -11.98
N SER A 218 1.98 -19.41 -10.82
CA SER A 218 3.16 -19.58 -9.98
C SER A 218 2.75 -19.85 -8.53
N SER A 219 3.69 -20.21 -7.69
CA SER A 219 3.44 -20.45 -6.26
C SER A 219 2.99 -19.20 -5.48
N CYS A 220 3.18 -18.00 -6.04
CA CYS A 220 2.84 -16.74 -5.39
C CYS A 220 1.83 -15.88 -6.16
N GLY A 221 1.33 -16.34 -7.30
CA GLY A 221 0.40 -15.58 -8.13
C GLY A 221 0.46 -15.98 -9.60
N LEU A 222 0.47 -14.99 -10.49
CA LEU A 222 0.43 -15.18 -11.93
C LEU A 222 1.59 -14.45 -12.62
N HIS A 223 2.11 -15.05 -13.69
CA HIS A 223 2.94 -14.35 -14.68
C HIS A 223 2.09 -14.08 -15.92
N ILE A 224 1.85 -12.81 -16.21
CA ILE A 224 1.04 -12.39 -17.35
C ILE A 224 1.98 -11.94 -18.46
N GLY A 225 2.21 -12.85 -19.41
CA GLY A 225 3.02 -12.60 -20.58
C GLY A 225 2.20 -11.90 -21.67
N VAL A 226 2.74 -10.81 -22.21
CA VAL A 226 2.12 -10.04 -23.28
C VAL A 226 3.06 -9.93 -24.46
N ARG A 227 2.65 -10.53 -25.58
CA ARG A 227 3.44 -10.62 -26.80
C ARG A 227 2.98 -9.60 -27.83
N ARG A 228 3.93 -8.84 -28.38
CA ARG A 228 3.75 -7.94 -29.54
C ARG A 228 4.66 -8.33 -30.68
N ASN A 229 4.25 -8.00 -31.89
CA ASN A 229 5.11 -8.17 -33.07
C ASN A 229 6.30 -7.22 -33.00
N ALA A 230 7.45 -7.70 -33.43
CA ALA A 230 8.69 -6.96 -33.58
C ALA A 230 9.26 -7.14 -35.01
N GLU A 231 10.41 -6.49 -35.29
CA GLU A 231 11.09 -6.64 -36.58
C GLU A 231 11.55 -8.08 -36.84
N ASP A 232 11.82 -8.44 -38.07
CA ASP A 232 12.41 -9.70 -38.52
C ASP A 232 11.62 -10.97 -38.11
N LYS A 233 10.29 -10.87 -38.04
CA LYS A 233 9.40 -11.93 -37.58
C LYS A 233 9.67 -12.39 -36.16
N LYS A 234 10.25 -11.54 -35.33
CA LYS A 234 10.45 -11.74 -33.90
C LYS A 234 9.26 -11.24 -33.12
N TYR A 235 9.27 -11.53 -31.82
CA TYR A 235 8.27 -11.07 -30.88
C TYR A 235 8.95 -10.36 -29.71
N TYR A 236 8.29 -9.28 -29.26
CA TYR A 236 8.62 -8.60 -28.03
C TYR A 236 7.69 -9.06 -26.93
N TRP A 237 8.25 -9.53 -25.84
CA TRP A 237 7.51 -9.98 -24.68
C TRP A 237 7.72 -9.04 -23.50
N ARG A 238 6.62 -8.75 -22.81
CA ARG A 238 6.64 -8.19 -21.46
C ARG A 238 5.90 -9.13 -20.53
N VAL A 239 6.49 -9.37 -19.35
CA VAL A 239 5.88 -10.21 -18.33
C VAL A 239 5.58 -9.36 -17.11
N THR A 240 4.30 -9.23 -16.77
CA THR A 240 3.83 -8.57 -15.57
C THR A 240 3.54 -9.64 -14.52
N PRO A 241 4.36 -9.77 -13.47
CA PRO A 241 4.01 -10.59 -12.31
C PRO A 241 2.88 -9.94 -11.53
N TRP A 242 1.81 -10.71 -11.28
CA TRP A 242 0.87 -10.44 -10.22
C TRP A 242 1.21 -11.33 -9.03
N ILE A 243 1.51 -10.72 -7.87
CA ILE A 243 1.85 -11.43 -6.64
C ILE A 243 0.70 -11.27 -5.65
N MET A 244 0.21 -12.37 -5.12
CA MET A 244 -0.86 -12.35 -4.13
C MET A 244 -0.47 -11.50 -2.90
N PRO A 245 -1.41 -10.75 -2.31
CA PRO A 245 -2.83 -10.69 -2.72
C PRO A 245 -3.13 -9.55 -3.72
N TRP A 246 -2.27 -8.55 -3.90
CA TRP A 246 -2.57 -7.31 -4.64
C TRP A 246 -1.36 -6.64 -5.30
N TYR A 247 -0.22 -7.31 -5.44
CA TYR A 247 0.98 -6.68 -6.03
C TYR A 247 1.03 -6.89 -7.54
N THR A 248 1.35 -5.82 -8.27
CA THR A 248 1.63 -5.87 -9.70
C THR A 248 3.01 -5.27 -9.97
N ILE A 249 3.87 -6.01 -10.67
CA ILE A 249 5.21 -5.55 -11.01
C ILE A 249 5.23 -5.09 -12.45
N VAL A 250 5.70 -3.87 -12.67
CA VAL A 250 5.83 -3.28 -14.01
C VAL A 250 7.24 -3.54 -14.52
N PRO A 251 7.41 -4.33 -15.58
CA PRO A 251 8.73 -4.59 -16.14
C PRO A 251 9.41 -3.31 -16.61
N PRO A 252 10.71 -3.10 -16.30
CA PRO A 252 11.44 -1.90 -16.74
C PRO A 252 11.72 -1.90 -18.25
N TYR A 253 12.07 -0.75 -18.76
CA TYR A 253 12.69 -0.59 -20.07
C TYR A 253 14.20 -0.36 -19.87
N GLY A 254 15.04 -1.30 -20.35
CA GLY A 254 16.49 -1.21 -20.21
C GLY A 254 16.96 -1.29 -18.75
N ASP A 255 17.89 -0.42 -18.35
CA ASP A 255 18.48 -0.34 -17.00
C ASP A 255 17.76 0.70 -16.10
N ASN A 256 16.49 0.95 -16.38
CA ASN A 256 15.69 1.82 -15.53
C ASN A 256 15.27 1.10 -14.23
N PRO A 257 14.89 1.84 -13.18
CA PRO A 257 14.37 1.25 -11.95
C PRO A 257 13.19 0.31 -12.20
N LEU A 258 13.13 -0.77 -11.44
CA LEU A 258 11.97 -1.63 -11.38
C LEU A 258 10.86 -0.89 -10.63
N ASN A 259 9.63 -1.09 -11.09
CA ASN A 259 8.47 -0.43 -10.54
C ASN A 259 7.37 -1.44 -10.21
N GLY A 260 6.49 -1.06 -9.31
CA GLY A 260 5.32 -1.86 -9.02
C GLY A 260 4.31 -1.12 -8.17
N HIS A 261 3.16 -1.75 -8.05
CA HIS A 261 2.06 -1.26 -7.23
C HIS A 261 1.61 -2.32 -6.22
N ALA A 262 1.05 -1.84 -5.10
CA ALA A 262 0.18 -2.63 -4.24
C ALA A 262 -1.16 -1.92 -4.10
N TRP A 263 -2.24 -2.61 -4.42
CA TRP A 263 -3.60 -2.06 -4.45
C TRP A 263 -4.33 -2.42 -3.15
N VAL A 264 -4.06 -1.68 -2.09
CA VAL A 264 -4.46 -2.02 -0.72
C VAL A 264 -5.83 -1.46 -0.39
N PRO A 265 -6.85 -2.29 -0.10
CA PRO A 265 -8.19 -1.80 0.20
C PRO A 265 -8.24 -0.96 1.47
N ILE A 266 -8.77 0.25 1.37
CA ILE A 266 -9.24 1.06 2.50
C ILE A 266 -10.59 0.51 2.97
N ASP A 267 -11.50 0.36 2.00
CA ASP A 267 -12.82 -0.24 2.12
C ASP A 267 -13.26 -0.82 0.76
N ASP A 268 -14.55 -1.10 0.60
CA ASP A 268 -15.09 -1.68 -0.63
C ASP A 268 -15.13 -0.71 -1.82
N GLU A 269 -14.97 0.60 -1.58
CA GLU A 269 -15.11 1.66 -2.58
C GLU A 269 -13.81 2.46 -2.78
N ASN A 270 -12.83 2.27 -1.91
CA ASN A 270 -11.58 3.03 -1.92
C ASN A 270 -10.38 2.10 -1.68
N CYS A 271 -9.25 2.41 -2.31
CA CYS A 271 -7.99 1.77 -2.03
C CYS A 271 -6.83 2.78 -1.98
N PHE A 272 -5.73 2.39 -1.35
CA PHE A 272 -4.44 3.03 -1.56
C PHE A 272 -3.69 2.30 -2.67
N ALA A 273 -3.32 3.03 -3.71
CA ALA A 273 -2.34 2.59 -4.67
C ALA A 273 -0.95 2.95 -4.12
N TRP A 274 -0.25 1.97 -3.59
CA TRP A 274 1.14 2.07 -3.25
C TRP A 274 1.97 1.97 -4.51
N THR A 275 2.93 2.85 -4.68
CA THR A 275 3.89 2.80 -5.77
C THR A 275 5.28 2.63 -5.18
N PHE A 276 6.01 1.65 -5.66
CA PHE A 276 7.41 1.44 -5.30
C PHE A 276 8.27 1.39 -6.54
N SER A 277 9.38 2.14 -6.48
CA SER A 277 10.46 2.12 -7.47
C SER A 277 11.75 1.77 -6.78
N TYR A 278 12.57 0.92 -7.39
CA TYR A 278 13.85 0.53 -6.82
C TYR A 278 14.82 0.04 -7.90
N HIS A 279 16.11 0.08 -7.59
CA HIS A 279 17.11 -0.56 -8.44
C HIS A 279 17.89 -1.60 -7.63
N PRO A 280 17.97 -2.86 -8.10
CA PRO A 280 18.54 -3.96 -7.30
C PRO A 280 20.04 -3.87 -7.04
N SER A 281 20.79 -3.14 -7.89
CA SER A 281 22.25 -3.16 -7.87
C SER A 281 22.94 -1.79 -7.76
N ARG A 282 22.19 -0.69 -7.84
CA ARG A 282 22.78 0.67 -7.77
C ARG A 282 21.83 1.66 -7.08
N PRO A 283 22.35 2.77 -6.52
CA PRO A 283 21.53 3.89 -6.09
C PRO A 283 20.67 4.45 -7.22
N LEU A 284 19.49 4.95 -6.86
CA LEU A 284 18.71 5.81 -7.75
C LEU A 284 19.51 7.10 -7.96
N ASN A 285 19.67 7.53 -9.21
CA ASN A 285 20.40 8.75 -9.51
C ASN A 285 19.53 9.99 -9.27
N VAL A 286 20.15 11.17 -9.23
CA VAL A 286 19.48 12.44 -8.94
C VAL A 286 18.35 12.74 -9.93
N LYS A 287 18.52 12.37 -11.21
CA LYS A 287 17.51 12.59 -12.24
C LYS A 287 16.30 11.67 -12.02
N GLU A 288 16.53 10.38 -11.74
CA GLU A 288 15.48 9.40 -11.43
C GLU A 288 14.67 9.84 -10.20
N LEU A 289 15.36 10.20 -9.12
CA LEU A 289 14.71 10.69 -7.89
C LEU A 289 13.91 11.98 -8.13
N GLY A 290 14.48 12.95 -8.87
CA GLY A 290 13.78 14.19 -9.20
C GLY A 290 12.49 13.95 -9.96
N ILE A 291 12.51 13.09 -11.01
CA ILE A 291 11.32 12.72 -11.77
C ILE A 291 10.26 12.08 -10.87
N MET A 292 10.64 11.12 -10.02
CA MET A 292 9.71 10.43 -9.12
C MET A 292 9.11 11.37 -8.06
N GLN A 293 9.90 12.30 -7.52
CA GLN A 293 9.44 13.28 -6.54
C GLN A 293 8.48 14.31 -7.13
N GLU A 294 8.61 14.60 -8.43
CA GLU A 294 7.72 15.47 -9.19
C GLU A 294 6.48 14.73 -9.76
N GLY A 295 6.27 13.47 -9.37
CA GLY A 295 5.12 12.68 -9.78
C GLY A 295 5.26 12.03 -11.16
N GLY A 296 6.48 11.91 -11.69
CA GLY A 296 6.75 11.22 -12.96
C GLY A 296 6.99 9.71 -12.78
N GLY A 297 7.10 9.01 -13.90
CA GLY A 297 7.15 7.55 -13.94
C GLY A 297 5.81 6.94 -13.53
N LEU A 298 5.81 6.07 -12.53
CA LEU A 298 4.57 5.51 -11.95
C LEU A 298 4.10 6.28 -10.70
N HIS A 299 4.84 7.27 -10.25
CA HIS A 299 4.45 8.14 -9.17
C HIS A 299 3.51 9.23 -9.68
N VAL A 300 2.76 9.84 -8.78
CA VAL A 300 1.75 10.84 -9.12
C VAL A 300 1.98 12.05 -8.24
N ASP A 301 1.90 13.25 -8.82
CA ASP A 301 1.86 14.48 -8.06
C ASP A 301 0.61 14.51 -7.17
N LEU A 302 0.77 14.93 -5.93
CA LEU A 302 -0.30 14.93 -4.93
C LEU A 302 -0.66 16.35 -4.53
N ILE A 303 -1.93 16.57 -4.24
CA ILE A 303 -2.37 17.81 -3.59
C ILE A 303 -1.66 17.91 -2.24
N PRO A 304 -0.91 19.00 -1.97
CA PRO A 304 -0.13 19.14 -0.75
C PRO A 304 -0.93 18.84 0.53
N GLY A 305 -0.35 18.03 1.42
CA GLY A 305 -0.98 17.62 2.68
C GLY A 305 -2.10 16.57 2.53
N THR A 306 -2.25 15.97 1.35
CA THR A 306 -3.23 14.90 1.12
C THR A 306 -2.59 13.74 0.34
N TYR A 307 -3.30 12.63 0.22
CA TYR A 307 -2.94 11.51 -0.66
C TYR A 307 -3.76 11.52 -1.96
N ARG A 308 -4.41 12.63 -2.29
CA ARG A 308 -5.21 12.75 -3.51
C ARG A 308 -4.32 13.18 -4.66
N PRO A 309 -4.42 12.53 -5.82
CA PRO A 309 -3.74 12.98 -7.02
C PRO A 309 -4.09 14.44 -7.35
N ALA A 310 -3.10 15.23 -7.70
CA ALA A 310 -3.31 16.52 -8.30
C ALA A 310 -3.87 16.30 -9.71
N VAL A 311 -5.04 16.88 -10.01
CA VAL A 311 -5.58 16.86 -11.37
C VAL A 311 -4.74 17.80 -12.21
N ASN A 312 -3.96 17.26 -13.12
CA ASN A 312 -3.23 18.09 -14.08
C ASN A 312 -4.21 18.55 -15.16
N LYS A 313 -4.62 19.82 -15.09
CA LYS A 313 -5.58 20.41 -16.04
C LYS A 313 -5.04 20.52 -17.48
N ASP A 314 -3.75 20.26 -17.66
CA ASP A 314 -3.10 20.34 -18.98
C ASP A 314 -3.16 19.02 -19.75
N ASN A 315 -3.77 17.98 -19.17
CA ASN A 315 -3.94 16.66 -19.80
C ASN A 315 -5.40 16.31 -20.12
N ASP A 316 -6.32 17.27 -20.07
CA ASP A 316 -7.71 17.11 -20.52
C ASP A 316 -7.87 17.37 -22.02
#